data_7d8aa92ef98234c3200a0731f1718c3c
#
_entry.id   7d8aa92ef98234c3200a0731f1718c3c
#
_cell.length_a   1.000
_cell.length_b   1.000
_cell.length_c   1.000
_cell.angle_alpha   90.00
_cell.angle_beta   90.00
_cell.angle_gamma   90.00
#
_symmetry.space_group_name_H-M   'P 1'
#
loop_
_entity.id
_entity.type
_entity.pdbx_description
1 polymer ?
#
loop_
_entity_poly.entity_id
_entity_poly.type
_entity_poly.pdbx_seq_one_letter_code
_entity_poly.pdbx_strand_id
1 'polypeptide(L)'
;MTKAKIALVGSGAIGGTLAHLSSIKELGDTVLIDIAKGIPQGKSLDLAESSPIDGYDVNLTGGHSYSLLKGADVVIVTAGIPRKPGMSRDDLLGINLKIIKQVANGVKENASDAFVICITCLLYTSPSPRD
;
A
#
# COMPACT_ATOMS: atom_id res chain seq x y z
N MET A 1 17.18 -3.54 -18.01
CA MET A 1 16.37 -2.53 -17.31
C MET A 1 15.89 -3.09 -15.98
N THR A 2 16.08 -2.36 -14.92
CA THR A 2 15.45 -2.70 -13.64
C THR A 2 13.94 -2.38 -13.70
N LYS A 3 13.10 -3.32 -13.29
CA LYS A 3 11.67 -3.08 -13.17
C LYS A 3 11.42 -1.99 -12.11
N ALA A 4 10.41 -1.17 -12.31
CA ALA A 4 9.95 -0.23 -11.29
C ALA A 4 9.50 -1.01 -10.04
N LYS A 5 9.62 -0.39 -8.87
CA LYS A 5 9.16 -0.96 -7.62
C LYS A 5 7.98 -0.18 -7.07
N ILE A 6 6.86 -0.88 -6.89
CA ILE A 6 5.61 -0.33 -6.37
C ILE A 6 5.38 -0.87 -4.97
N ALA A 7 5.30 0.00 -3.99
CA ALA A 7 5.02 -0.37 -2.62
C ALA A 7 3.60 0.03 -2.22
N LEU A 8 2.86 -0.90 -1.65
CA LEU A 8 1.49 -0.74 -1.20
C LEU A 8 1.45 -0.81 0.33
N VAL A 9 1.16 0.31 0.97
CA VAL A 9 1.04 0.39 2.43
C VAL A 9 -0.42 0.26 2.82
N GLY A 10 -0.76 -0.88 3.34
CA GLY A 10 -2.11 -1.38 3.58
C GLY A 10 -2.43 -2.55 2.65
N SER A 11 -2.60 -3.74 3.20
CA SER A 11 -2.91 -4.96 2.45
C SER A 11 -4.36 -5.43 2.63
N GLY A 12 -5.27 -4.48 2.85
CA GLY A 12 -6.70 -4.72 2.86
C GLY A 12 -7.26 -5.06 1.47
N ALA A 13 -8.56 -4.86 1.28
CA ALA A 13 -9.20 -5.13 -0.01
C ALA A 13 -8.61 -4.28 -1.15
N ILE A 14 -8.46 -2.98 -0.92
CA ILE A 14 -7.93 -2.04 -1.93
C ILE A 14 -6.46 -2.37 -2.24
N GLY A 15 -5.61 -2.51 -1.23
CA GLY A 15 -4.19 -2.80 -1.43
C GLY A 15 -3.95 -4.13 -2.16
N GLY A 16 -4.70 -5.18 -1.80
CA GLY A 16 -4.63 -6.46 -2.49
C GLY A 16 -5.09 -6.39 -3.94
N THR A 17 -6.17 -5.66 -4.22
CA THR A 17 -6.66 -5.45 -5.60
C THR A 17 -5.65 -4.65 -6.43
N LEU A 18 -5.07 -3.60 -5.88
CA LEU A 18 -4.04 -2.82 -6.56
C LEU A 18 -2.79 -3.66 -6.86
N ALA A 19 -2.37 -4.51 -5.93
CA ALA A 19 -1.27 -5.44 -6.16
C ALA A 19 -1.55 -6.38 -7.34
N HIS A 20 -2.76 -6.95 -7.39
CA HIS A 20 -3.18 -7.82 -8.48
C HIS A 20 -3.21 -7.10 -9.84
N LEU A 21 -3.85 -5.94 -9.91
CA LEU A 21 -3.94 -5.15 -11.14
C LEU A 21 -2.57 -4.67 -11.63
N SER A 22 -1.70 -4.24 -10.71
CA SER A 22 -0.33 -3.84 -11.03
C SER A 22 0.48 -5.00 -11.60
N SER A 23 0.26 -6.20 -11.07
CA SER A 23 0.92 -7.42 -11.52
C SER A 23 0.47 -7.85 -12.91
N ILE A 24 -0.86 -7.91 -13.15
CA ILE A 24 -1.42 -8.26 -14.47
C ILE A 24 -0.95 -7.30 -15.56
N LYS A 25 -0.83 -6.01 -15.21
CA LYS A 25 -0.33 -4.98 -16.15
C LYS A 25 1.19 -4.91 -16.20
N GLU A 26 1.89 -5.72 -15.44
CA GLU A 26 3.36 -5.74 -15.33
C GLU A 26 3.98 -4.36 -15.11
N LEU A 27 3.33 -3.53 -14.26
CA LEU A 27 3.78 -2.17 -14.00
C LEU A 27 5.11 -2.11 -13.21
N GLY A 28 5.42 -3.16 -12.46
CA GLY A 28 6.64 -3.27 -11.68
C GLY A 28 6.56 -4.36 -10.62
N ASP A 29 7.66 -4.58 -9.94
CA ASP A 29 7.73 -5.47 -8.78
C ASP A 29 6.93 -4.85 -7.62
N THR A 30 6.11 -5.64 -6.97
CA THR A 30 5.15 -5.15 -5.98
C THR A 30 5.46 -5.64 -4.58
N VAL A 31 5.43 -4.72 -3.63
CA VAL A 31 5.60 -5.00 -2.20
C VAL A 31 4.35 -4.60 -1.45
N LEU A 32 3.78 -5.53 -0.69
CA LEU A 32 2.64 -5.31 0.21
C LEU A 32 3.13 -5.17 1.65
N ILE A 33 2.74 -4.10 2.34
CA ILE A 33 3.08 -3.87 3.74
C ILE A 33 1.81 -3.67 4.55
N ASP A 34 1.75 -4.32 5.71
CA ASP A 34 0.67 -4.12 6.68
C ASP A 34 1.17 -4.39 8.09
N ILE A 35 0.50 -3.80 9.08
CA ILE A 35 0.73 -4.10 10.50
C ILE A 35 0.18 -5.48 10.88
N ALA A 36 -0.81 -5.99 10.15
CA ALA A 36 -1.39 -7.31 10.35
C ALA A 36 -0.42 -8.39 9.89
N LYS A 37 0.13 -9.14 10.85
CA LYS A 37 1.10 -10.21 10.57
C LYS A 37 0.47 -11.30 9.71
N GLY A 38 1.20 -11.74 8.71
CA GLY A 38 0.80 -12.84 7.84
C GLY A 38 -0.09 -12.44 6.66
N ILE A 39 -0.89 -11.38 6.78
CA ILE A 39 -1.80 -10.93 5.72
C ILE A 39 -1.04 -10.48 4.45
N PRO A 40 -0.07 -9.56 4.52
CA PRO A 40 0.66 -9.14 3.33
C PRO A 40 1.48 -10.27 2.71
N GLN A 41 2.07 -11.14 3.53
CA GLN A 41 2.81 -12.30 3.03
C GLN A 41 1.89 -13.30 2.32
N GLY A 42 0.76 -13.63 2.94
CA GLY A 42 -0.22 -14.57 2.37
C GLY A 42 -0.80 -14.05 1.05
N LYS A 43 -1.18 -12.78 0.98
CA LYS A 43 -1.67 -12.17 -0.26
C LYS A 43 -0.63 -12.12 -1.37
N SER A 44 0.60 -11.78 -1.03
CA SER A 44 1.70 -11.75 -2.01
C SER A 44 1.98 -13.14 -2.58
N LEU A 45 1.97 -14.17 -1.73
CA LEU A 45 2.14 -15.54 -2.15
C LEU A 45 0.99 -16.03 -3.04
N ASP A 46 -0.24 -15.75 -2.64
CA ASP A 46 -1.44 -16.10 -3.40
C ASP A 46 -1.43 -15.49 -4.81
N LEU A 47 -1.09 -14.21 -4.92
CA LEU A 47 -0.93 -13.54 -6.21
C LEU A 47 0.24 -14.11 -7.02
N ALA A 48 1.37 -14.39 -6.39
CA ALA A 48 2.52 -14.99 -7.07
C ALA A 48 2.18 -16.39 -7.65
N GLU A 49 1.39 -17.17 -6.94
CA GLU A 49 0.93 -18.48 -7.42
C GLU A 49 -0.03 -18.40 -8.61
N SER A 50 -0.75 -17.28 -8.79
CA SER A 50 -1.61 -17.06 -9.96
C SER A 50 -0.84 -16.64 -11.21
N SER A 51 0.41 -16.21 -11.08
CA SER A 51 1.18 -15.67 -12.20
C SER A 51 1.33 -16.61 -13.41
N PRO A 52 1.51 -17.93 -13.25
CA PRO A 52 1.57 -18.83 -14.39
C PRO A 52 0.27 -18.92 -15.19
N ILE A 53 -0.88 -18.69 -14.54
CA ILE A 53 -2.21 -18.74 -15.15
C ILE A 53 -2.52 -17.41 -15.81
N ASP A 54 -2.26 -16.30 -15.12
CA ASP A 54 -2.57 -14.95 -15.60
C ASP A 54 -1.49 -14.38 -16.55
N GLY A 55 -0.33 -15.03 -16.64
CA GLY A 55 0.71 -14.73 -17.62
C GLY A 55 1.55 -13.50 -17.31
N TYR A 56 1.68 -13.09 -16.04
CA TYR A 56 2.56 -12.00 -15.64
C TYR A 56 3.87 -12.51 -14.96
N ASP A 57 4.91 -11.72 -15.09
CA ASP A 57 6.23 -12.02 -14.51
C ASP A 57 6.74 -10.82 -13.69
N VAL A 58 6.26 -10.70 -12.47
CA VAL A 58 6.67 -9.68 -11.49
C VAL A 58 6.98 -10.33 -10.15
N ASN A 59 7.89 -9.73 -9.39
CA ASN A 59 8.15 -10.16 -8.02
C ASN A 59 7.10 -9.57 -7.08
N LEU A 60 6.51 -10.43 -6.27
CA LEU A 60 5.52 -10.09 -5.26
C LEU A 60 6.05 -10.48 -3.90
N THR A 61 6.21 -9.50 -3.03
CA THR A 61 6.67 -9.71 -1.65
C THR A 61 5.73 -9.04 -0.66
N GLY A 62 5.65 -9.58 0.55
CA GLY A 62 4.81 -9.03 1.60
C GLY A 62 5.52 -9.05 2.94
N GLY A 63 5.23 -8.07 3.78
CA GLY A 63 5.80 -7.98 5.11
C GLY A 63 5.17 -6.90 5.97
N HIS A 64 5.76 -6.70 7.16
CA HIS A 64 5.28 -5.70 8.12
C HIS A 64 6.35 -4.63 8.43
N SER A 65 7.51 -4.71 7.80
CA SER A 65 8.60 -3.76 8.03
C SER A 65 8.63 -2.69 6.95
N TYR A 66 8.73 -1.42 7.35
CA TYR A 66 8.93 -0.30 6.42
C TYR A 66 10.27 -0.36 5.67
N SER A 67 11.22 -1.17 6.13
CA SER A 67 12.46 -1.40 5.38
C SER A 67 12.24 -1.97 3.98
N LEU A 68 11.11 -2.65 3.77
CA LEU A 68 10.71 -3.18 2.46
C LEU A 68 10.37 -2.08 1.44
N LEU A 69 10.14 -0.84 1.88
CA LEU A 69 9.93 0.32 1.00
C LEU A 69 11.21 0.78 0.30
N LYS A 70 12.39 0.36 0.75
CA LYS A 70 13.65 0.80 0.17
C LYS A 70 13.70 0.53 -1.33
N GLY A 71 14.06 1.56 -2.09
CA GLY A 71 14.13 1.49 -3.54
C GLY A 71 12.78 1.53 -4.24
N ALA A 72 11.68 1.84 -3.54
CA ALA A 72 10.38 2.03 -4.18
C ALA A 72 10.38 3.30 -5.03
N ASP A 73 9.88 3.19 -6.25
CA ASP A 73 9.64 4.34 -7.15
C ASP A 73 8.28 4.99 -6.85
N VAL A 74 7.30 4.17 -6.51
CA VAL A 74 5.95 4.60 -6.15
C VAL A 74 5.51 3.95 -4.86
N VAL A 75 4.95 4.75 -3.95
CA VAL A 75 4.32 4.28 -2.71
C VAL A 75 2.84 4.65 -2.74
N ILE A 76 1.97 3.66 -2.67
CA ILE A 76 0.52 3.86 -2.61
C ILE A 76 0.04 3.57 -1.19
N VAL A 77 -0.52 4.57 -0.54
CA VAL A 77 -0.99 4.46 0.85
C VAL A 77 -2.49 4.23 0.87
N THR A 78 -2.87 3.03 1.25
CA THR A 78 -4.27 2.63 1.47
C THR A 78 -4.57 2.34 2.94
N ALA A 79 -3.56 2.50 3.79
CA ALA A 79 -3.65 2.22 5.22
C ALA A 79 -4.67 3.13 5.91
N GLY A 80 -5.42 2.55 6.83
CA GLY A 80 -6.46 3.22 7.59
C GLY A 80 -7.54 2.23 7.99
N ILE A 81 -8.36 2.60 8.96
CA ILE A 81 -9.51 1.80 9.36
C ILE A 81 -10.80 2.37 8.76
N PRO A 82 -11.75 1.51 8.35
CA PRO A 82 -13.07 1.95 7.95
C PRO A 82 -13.89 2.42 9.16
N ARG A 83 -14.88 3.27 8.89
CA ARG A 83 -15.82 3.70 9.92
C ARG A 83 -16.61 2.50 10.47
N LYS A 84 -16.62 2.38 11.80
CA LYS A 84 -17.41 1.36 12.50
C LYS A 84 -18.72 1.97 13.03
N PRO A 85 -19.78 1.17 13.21
CA PRO A 85 -21.00 1.63 13.86
C PRO A 85 -20.69 2.24 15.25
N GLY A 86 -21.31 3.39 15.55
CA GLY A 86 -21.08 4.10 16.81
C GLY A 86 -19.85 5.01 16.84
N MET A 87 -19.03 5.02 15.79
CA MET A 87 -17.87 5.88 15.67
C MET A 87 -18.23 7.20 15.01
N SER A 88 -17.87 8.32 15.65
CA SER A 88 -18.01 9.65 15.03
C SER A 88 -16.97 9.83 13.93
N ARG A 89 -17.19 10.87 13.08
CA ARG A 89 -16.22 11.25 12.06
C ARG A 89 -14.90 11.73 12.66
N ASP A 90 -14.97 12.46 13.75
CA ASP A 90 -13.80 13.00 14.45
C ASP A 90 -12.98 11.88 15.11
N ASP A 91 -13.65 10.87 15.67
CA ASP A 91 -12.98 9.66 16.20
C ASP A 91 -12.21 8.94 15.09
N LEU A 92 -12.83 8.76 13.92
CA LEU A 92 -12.19 8.13 12.77
C LEU A 92 -11.01 8.95 12.27
N LEU A 93 -11.14 10.27 12.19
CA LEU A 93 -10.08 11.19 11.81
C LEU A 93 -8.89 11.08 12.76
N GLY A 94 -9.13 11.08 14.06
CA GLY A 94 -8.08 10.96 15.08
C GLY A 94 -7.28 9.66 14.97
N ILE A 95 -7.95 8.53 14.74
CA ILE A 95 -7.30 7.23 14.58
C ILE A 95 -6.51 7.18 13.27
N ASN A 96 -7.12 7.55 12.16
CA ASN A 96 -6.46 7.51 10.85
C ASN A 96 -5.29 8.50 10.77
N LEU A 97 -5.36 9.65 11.44
CA LEU A 97 -4.26 10.58 11.52
C LEU A 97 -3.01 9.98 12.18
N LYS A 98 -3.19 9.19 13.24
CA LYS A 98 -2.08 8.47 13.88
C LYS A 98 -1.46 7.45 12.93
N ILE A 99 -2.28 6.68 12.23
CA ILE A 99 -1.84 5.69 11.25
C ILE A 99 -1.04 6.39 10.13
N ILE A 100 -1.57 7.45 9.56
CA ILE A 100 -0.91 8.18 8.47
C ILE A 100 0.40 8.82 8.92
N LYS A 101 0.49 9.33 10.14
CA LYS A 101 1.77 9.83 10.67
C LYS A 101 2.83 8.74 10.75
N GLN A 102 2.47 7.53 11.19
CA GLN A 102 3.40 6.40 11.22
C GLN A 102 3.84 6.01 9.81
N VAL A 103 2.89 5.92 8.87
CA VAL A 103 3.18 5.61 7.46
C VAL A 103 4.09 6.68 6.86
N ALA A 104 3.79 7.96 7.06
CA ALA A 104 4.58 9.06 6.53
C ALA A 104 6.03 9.02 7.04
N ASN A 105 6.23 8.74 8.32
CA ASN A 105 7.57 8.56 8.89
C ASN A 105 8.29 7.35 8.26
N GLY A 106 7.62 6.22 8.13
CA GLY A 106 8.18 5.03 7.49
C GLY A 106 8.58 5.27 6.03
N VAL A 107 7.75 5.98 5.27
CA VAL A 107 8.06 6.37 3.88
C VAL A 107 9.24 7.33 3.84
N LYS A 108 9.24 8.38 4.68
CA LYS A 108 10.32 9.36 4.76
C LYS A 108 11.68 8.71 5.05
N GLU A 109 11.72 7.75 5.97
CA GLU A 109 12.95 7.08 6.37
C GLU A 109 13.46 6.07 5.33
N ASN A 110 12.58 5.43 4.56
CA ASN A 110 12.93 4.31 3.70
C ASN A 110 12.77 4.55 2.20
N ALA A 111 11.94 5.50 1.80
CA ALA A 111 11.61 5.78 0.40
C ALA A 111 11.35 7.28 0.16
N SER A 112 12.27 8.15 0.59
CA SER A 112 12.13 9.61 0.51
C SER A 112 11.95 10.14 -0.91
N ASP A 113 12.47 9.43 -1.90
CA ASP A 113 12.44 9.83 -3.31
C ASP A 113 11.26 9.25 -4.08
N ALA A 114 10.44 8.42 -3.43
CA ALA A 114 9.29 7.80 -4.08
C ALA A 114 8.17 8.80 -4.34
N PHE A 115 7.47 8.60 -5.46
CA PHE A 115 6.20 9.28 -5.70
C PHE A 115 5.11 8.67 -4.81
N VAL A 116 4.42 9.48 -4.01
CA VAL A 116 3.44 9.00 -3.05
C VAL A 116 2.02 9.28 -3.50
N ILE A 117 1.20 8.24 -3.60
CA ILE A 117 -0.24 8.32 -3.87
C ILE A 117 -0.98 7.93 -2.60
N CYS A 118 -1.72 8.87 -2.01
CA CYS A 118 -2.50 8.63 -0.80
C CYS A 118 -3.99 8.49 -1.14
N ILE A 119 -4.57 7.33 -0.82
CA ILE A 119 -6.00 7.03 -1.02
C ILE A 119 -6.69 6.59 0.28
N THR A 120 -6.13 6.98 1.40
CA THR A 120 -6.72 6.72 2.73
C THR A 120 -8.05 7.46 2.91
N CYS A 121 -8.96 6.89 3.69
CA CYS A 121 -10.26 7.48 4.02
C CYS A 121 -10.13 8.92 4.56
N LEU A 122 -11.08 9.80 4.20
CA LEU A 122 -11.12 11.24 4.54
C LEU A 122 -10.18 12.13 3.70
N LEU A 123 -9.99 11.79 2.43
CA LEU A 123 -9.14 12.53 1.49
C LEU A 123 -9.57 13.96 1.19
N TYR A 124 -10.81 14.35 1.45
CA TYR A 124 -11.30 15.71 1.19
C TYR A 124 -10.68 16.79 2.09
N THR A 125 -9.80 16.40 3.02
CA THR A 125 -8.97 17.33 3.79
C THR A 125 -7.54 17.42 3.25
N SER A 126 -7.20 16.60 2.25
CA SER A 126 -5.88 16.60 1.62
C SER A 126 -5.88 17.54 0.41
N PRO A 127 -4.81 18.31 0.19
CA PRO A 127 -4.67 19.09 -1.03
C PRO A 127 -4.70 18.18 -2.25
N SER A 128 -5.42 18.58 -3.27
CA SER A 128 -5.57 17.86 -4.52
C SER A 128 -5.17 18.76 -5.68
N PRO A 129 -4.57 18.21 -6.74
CA PRO A 129 -4.30 18.99 -7.95
C PRO A 129 -5.56 19.55 -8.63
N ARG A 130 -6.74 19.10 -8.21
CA ARG A 130 -8.03 19.59 -8.70
C ARG A 130 -8.59 20.73 -7.87
N ASP A 131 -8.04 20.98 -6.72
CA ASP A 131 -8.44 22.06 -5.81
C ASP A 131 -7.55 23.28 -6.03
#